data_e282d8a2cd252b624cbc2b4866b50c7e
#
_entry.id   e282d8a2cd252b624cbc2b4866b50c7e
#
_cell.length_a   1.000
_cell.length_b   1.000
_cell.length_c   1.000
_cell.angle_alpha   90.00
_cell.angle_beta   90.00
_cell.angle_gamma   90.00
#
_symmetry.space_group_name_H-M   'P 1'
#
loop_
_entity.id
_entity.type
_entity.pdbx_description
1 polymer ?
#
loop_
_entity_poly.entity_id
_entity_poly.type
_entity_poly.pdbx_seq_one_letter_code
_entity_poly.pdbx_strand_id
1 'polypeptide(L)'
;MPNFRKLTLAFAAALSAAAVLPGPAIAQFSDSYKFLEAVLKLNDQDLQKLFEQGGPNLVNTRDQTSLDTGLHIAARAKNLRYVNFLISAGANVNMRNADGETPLVIACNLGFIEAVPPLIKAGAKVDESNSTGETPLISSVHNRNVDMMRLLLQAGANPDRKDNSGRSARDYAAMDPKSETLLAEIKANAKVKPAGGKPVFGPN
;
A
#
# COMPACT_ATOMS: atom_id res chain seq x y z
N MET A 1 10.37 -18.38 -11.59
CA MET A 1 9.30 -18.65 -10.61
C MET A 1 9.85 -18.34 -9.23
N PRO A 2 9.47 -17.25 -8.58
CA PRO A 2 9.96 -16.93 -7.25
C PRO A 2 9.23 -17.79 -6.22
N ASN A 3 10.00 -18.31 -5.27
CA ASN A 3 9.61 -19.23 -4.22
C ASN A 3 8.59 -18.65 -3.24
N PHE A 4 7.31 -18.92 -3.44
CA PHE A 4 6.21 -18.63 -2.50
C PHE A 4 6.25 -19.50 -1.23
N ARG A 5 7.33 -20.27 -0.99
CA ARG A 5 7.41 -21.27 0.08
C ARG A 5 8.01 -20.80 1.40
N LYS A 6 8.32 -19.52 1.58
CA LYS A 6 8.91 -19.02 2.84
C LYS A 6 8.05 -18.08 3.67
N LEU A 7 6.74 -18.03 3.40
CA LEU A 7 5.78 -17.45 4.34
C LEU A 7 5.15 -18.57 5.18
N THR A 8 5.95 -19.48 5.69
CA THR A 8 5.53 -20.39 6.75
C THR A 8 5.60 -19.64 8.07
N LEU A 9 4.44 -19.17 8.49
CA LEU A 9 3.98 -19.09 9.88
C LEU A 9 5.01 -19.55 10.93
N ALA A 10 5.80 -18.62 11.44
CA ALA A 10 6.39 -18.76 12.77
C ALA A 10 5.33 -18.40 13.83
N PHE A 11 4.22 -19.15 13.85
CA PHE A 11 3.12 -19.00 14.82
C PHE A 11 2.94 -20.23 15.69
N ALA A 12 4.01 -20.93 16.00
CA ALA A 12 3.95 -22.03 16.94
C ALA A 12 5.07 -21.90 17.95
N ALA A 13 4.87 -21.14 19.01
CA ALA A 13 5.45 -21.42 20.33
C ALA A 13 5.20 -20.23 21.30
N ALA A 14 4.05 -20.18 21.90
CA ALA A 14 3.88 -19.65 23.25
C ALA A 14 2.57 -20.17 23.84
N LEU A 15 2.47 -21.49 24.01
CA LEU A 15 1.49 -22.09 24.90
C LEU A 15 2.25 -22.81 26.00
N SER A 16 2.63 -22.06 27.05
CA SER A 16 2.91 -22.66 28.36
C SER A 16 2.42 -21.72 29.45
N ALA A 17 1.30 -22.15 30.04
CA ALA A 17 0.92 -21.95 31.42
C ALA A 17 0.90 -20.52 32.00
N ALA A 18 -0.24 -19.86 31.86
CA ALA A 18 -0.85 -19.13 32.96
C ALA A 18 -2.37 -19.13 32.73
N ALA A 19 -3.12 -19.73 33.62
CA ALA A 19 -4.57 -19.63 33.68
C ALA A 19 -4.95 -18.20 34.07
N VAL A 20 -5.03 -17.33 33.05
CA VAL A 20 -5.63 -16.00 33.14
C VAL A 20 -6.90 -16.08 32.32
N LEU A 21 -8.03 -15.79 32.93
CA LEU A 21 -9.35 -15.73 32.30
C LEU A 21 -9.25 -14.92 31.00
N PRO A 22 -9.79 -15.41 29.88
CA PRO A 22 -9.76 -14.67 28.63
C PRO A 22 -10.67 -13.44 28.76
N GLY A 23 -10.05 -12.30 29.00
CA GLY A 23 -10.73 -11.01 28.91
C GLY A 23 -11.05 -10.67 27.43
N PRO A 24 -11.88 -9.66 27.18
CA PRO A 24 -12.29 -9.27 25.82
C PRO A 24 -11.12 -8.99 24.85
N ALA A 25 -9.92 -8.70 25.36
CA ALA A 25 -8.73 -8.48 24.56
C ALA A 25 -8.22 -9.74 23.82
N ILE A 26 -8.37 -10.94 24.40
CA ILE A 26 -7.93 -12.20 23.76
C ILE A 26 -8.90 -12.61 22.65
N ALA A 27 -10.20 -12.35 22.86
CA ALA A 27 -11.21 -12.58 21.81
C ALA A 27 -10.97 -11.65 20.60
N GLN A 28 -10.60 -10.40 20.86
CA GLN A 28 -10.31 -9.41 19.82
C GLN A 28 -9.04 -9.76 19.02
N PHE A 29 -8.02 -10.31 19.68
CA PHE A 29 -6.84 -10.88 19.01
C PHE A 29 -7.21 -12.05 18.09
N SER A 30 -8.08 -12.93 18.54
CA SER A 30 -8.61 -14.04 17.74
C SER A 30 -9.34 -13.56 16.49
N ASP A 31 -10.15 -12.52 16.58
CA ASP A 31 -10.93 -12.01 15.45
C ASP A 31 -10.07 -11.23 14.46
N SER A 32 -9.08 -10.49 14.93
CA SER A 32 -8.06 -9.84 14.11
C SER A 32 -7.27 -10.84 13.27
N TYR A 33 -6.82 -11.93 13.90
CA TYR A 33 -6.13 -13.01 13.21
C TYR A 33 -7.02 -13.68 12.16
N LYS A 34 -8.23 -14.05 12.53
CA LYS A 34 -9.21 -14.66 11.62
C LYS A 34 -9.54 -13.77 10.43
N PHE A 35 -9.63 -12.45 10.65
CA PHE A 35 -9.86 -11.48 9.59
C PHE A 35 -8.72 -11.47 8.58
N LEU A 36 -7.47 -11.34 9.03
CA LEU A 36 -6.31 -11.34 8.12
C LEU A 36 -6.17 -12.68 7.39
N GLU A 37 -6.45 -13.79 8.08
CA GLU A 37 -6.47 -15.12 7.50
C GLU A 37 -7.57 -15.27 6.43
N ALA A 38 -8.77 -14.76 6.68
CA ALA A 38 -9.88 -14.77 5.73
C ALA A 38 -9.54 -13.96 4.47
N VAL A 39 -8.89 -12.78 4.64
CA VAL A 39 -8.40 -11.99 3.49
C VAL A 39 -7.31 -12.73 2.74
N LEU A 40 -6.36 -13.35 3.43
CA LEU A 40 -5.25 -14.09 2.83
C LEU A 40 -5.75 -15.32 2.04
N LYS A 41 -6.74 -16.03 2.57
CA LYS A 41 -7.36 -17.20 1.94
C LYS A 41 -8.43 -16.86 0.90
N LEU A 42 -8.77 -15.57 0.75
CA LEU A 42 -9.85 -15.09 -0.11
C LEU A 42 -11.19 -15.76 0.23
N ASN A 43 -11.47 -15.92 1.52
CA ASN A 43 -12.67 -16.56 2.03
C ASN A 43 -13.77 -15.53 2.32
N ASP A 44 -14.70 -15.39 1.38
CA ASP A 44 -15.79 -14.41 1.47
C ASP A 44 -16.74 -14.66 2.63
N GLN A 45 -17.05 -15.96 2.91
CA GLN A 45 -18.02 -16.31 3.94
C GLN A 45 -17.50 -15.95 5.34
N ASP A 46 -16.24 -16.30 5.62
CA ASP A 46 -15.61 -15.96 6.89
C ASP A 46 -15.45 -14.46 7.04
N LEU A 47 -15.09 -13.78 5.94
CA LEU A 47 -14.93 -12.32 5.94
C LEU A 47 -16.24 -11.60 6.25
N GLN A 48 -17.34 -11.98 5.58
CA GLN A 48 -18.67 -11.40 5.82
C GLN A 48 -19.12 -11.64 7.27
N LYS A 49 -18.99 -12.86 7.77
CA LYS A 49 -19.32 -13.22 9.15
C LYS A 49 -18.53 -12.39 10.18
N LEU A 50 -17.24 -12.18 9.93
CA LEU A 50 -16.39 -11.40 10.83
C LEU A 50 -16.77 -9.91 10.84
N PHE A 51 -17.19 -9.34 9.70
CA PHE A 51 -17.69 -7.97 9.65
C PHE A 51 -19.01 -7.81 10.40
N GLU A 52 -19.90 -8.80 10.33
CA GLU A 52 -21.18 -8.80 11.07
C GLU A 52 -20.97 -8.88 12.58
N GLN A 53 -19.94 -9.59 13.03
CA GLN A 53 -19.68 -9.86 14.45
C GLN A 53 -18.64 -8.93 15.09
N GLY A 54 -17.65 -8.49 14.34
CA GLY A 54 -16.44 -7.86 14.87
C GLY A 54 -16.39 -6.33 14.84
N GLY A 55 -17.39 -5.70 14.23
CA GLY A 55 -17.49 -4.23 14.15
C GLY A 55 -16.47 -3.58 13.18
N PRO A 56 -16.55 -2.25 12.99
CA PRO A 56 -15.82 -1.52 11.95
C PRO A 56 -14.30 -1.43 12.16
N ASN A 57 -13.80 -1.75 13.34
CA ASN A 57 -12.37 -1.64 13.66
C ASN A 57 -11.51 -2.77 13.05
N LEU A 58 -12.12 -3.90 12.67
CA LEU A 58 -11.38 -5.04 12.12
C LEU A 58 -10.68 -4.74 10.80
N VAL A 59 -11.26 -3.88 9.96
CA VAL A 59 -10.74 -3.58 8.61
C VAL A 59 -9.32 -3.02 8.63
N ASN A 60 -8.93 -2.34 9.72
CA ASN A 60 -7.61 -1.72 9.90
C ASN A 60 -6.67 -2.52 10.81
N THR A 61 -7.05 -3.76 11.11
CA THR A 61 -6.19 -4.68 11.87
C THR A 61 -4.89 -4.93 11.13
N ARG A 62 -3.81 -5.04 11.90
CA ARG A 62 -2.45 -5.30 11.39
C ARG A 62 -1.97 -6.69 11.80
N ASP A 63 -1.24 -7.34 10.93
CA ASP A 63 -0.37 -8.45 11.31
C ASP A 63 0.68 -7.97 12.30
N GLN A 64 1.02 -8.80 13.29
CA GLN A 64 1.95 -8.39 14.36
C GLN A 64 3.41 -8.31 13.92
N THR A 65 3.77 -9.01 12.86
CA THR A 65 5.15 -9.12 12.36
C THR A 65 5.38 -8.21 11.17
N SER A 66 4.58 -8.36 10.13
CA SER A 66 4.71 -7.60 8.89
C SER A 66 4.05 -6.22 8.96
N LEU A 67 3.18 -5.99 9.95
CA LEU A 67 2.29 -4.83 10.05
C LEU A 67 1.38 -4.65 8.82
N ASP A 68 1.24 -5.69 7.99
CA ASP A 68 0.32 -5.69 6.86
C ASP A 68 -1.13 -5.62 7.36
N THR A 69 -1.94 -4.78 6.73
CA THR A 69 -3.40 -4.79 6.89
C THR A 69 -4.02 -5.70 5.83
N GLY A 70 -5.32 -5.99 5.94
CA GLY A 70 -6.05 -6.69 4.89
C GLY A 70 -5.89 -6.04 3.51
N LEU A 71 -5.79 -4.71 3.45
CA LEU A 71 -5.60 -4.00 2.18
C LEU A 71 -4.20 -4.21 1.57
N HIS A 72 -3.14 -4.32 2.39
CA HIS A 72 -1.80 -4.71 1.92
C HIS A 72 -1.82 -6.14 1.35
N ILE A 73 -2.48 -7.07 2.04
CA ILE A 73 -2.62 -8.46 1.61
C ILE A 73 -3.37 -8.53 0.26
N ALA A 74 -4.49 -7.82 0.13
CA ALA A 74 -5.28 -7.78 -1.09
C ALA A 74 -4.51 -7.17 -2.26
N ALA A 75 -3.74 -6.09 -2.04
CA ALA A 75 -2.88 -5.48 -3.05
C ALA A 75 -1.77 -6.45 -3.49
N ARG A 76 -1.13 -7.15 -2.55
CA ARG A 76 -0.07 -8.14 -2.81
C ARG A 76 -0.60 -9.36 -3.56
N ALA A 77 -1.83 -9.78 -3.26
CA ALA A 77 -2.53 -10.86 -3.97
C ALA A 77 -3.06 -10.43 -5.35
N LYS A 78 -2.94 -9.15 -5.73
CA LYS A 78 -3.52 -8.54 -6.93
C LYS A 78 -5.02 -8.82 -7.07
N ASN A 79 -5.74 -8.80 -5.95
CA ASN A 79 -7.17 -9.07 -5.94
C ASN A 79 -7.98 -7.77 -5.86
N LEU A 80 -8.38 -7.26 -7.05
CA LEU A 80 -9.14 -6.01 -7.17
C LEU A 80 -10.46 -6.04 -6.40
N ARG A 81 -11.15 -7.19 -6.39
CA ARG A 81 -12.42 -7.33 -5.67
C ARG A 81 -12.24 -7.09 -4.17
N TYR A 82 -11.19 -7.67 -3.57
CA TYR A 82 -10.88 -7.47 -2.15
C TYR A 82 -10.38 -6.05 -1.86
N VAL A 83 -9.59 -5.47 -2.76
CA VAL A 83 -9.18 -4.05 -2.64
C VAL A 83 -10.42 -3.16 -2.57
N ASN A 84 -11.36 -3.30 -3.52
CA ASN A 84 -12.58 -2.51 -3.54
C ASN A 84 -13.47 -2.76 -2.33
N PHE A 85 -13.61 -4.02 -1.92
CA PHE A 85 -14.39 -4.41 -0.74
C PHE A 85 -13.83 -3.75 0.53
N LEU A 86 -12.53 -3.87 0.78
CA LEU A 86 -11.89 -3.32 1.97
C LEU A 86 -11.94 -1.79 1.99
N ILE A 87 -11.75 -1.13 0.83
CA ILE A 87 -11.94 0.32 0.72
C ILE A 87 -13.37 0.71 1.09
N SER A 88 -14.38 -0.01 0.57
CA SER A 88 -15.79 0.25 0.87
C SER A 88 -16.12 -0.01 2.35
N ALA A 89 -15.41 -0.92 3.00
CA ALA A 89 -15.51 -1.20 4.43
C ALA A 89 -14.78 -0.17 5.31
N GLY A 90 -14.17 0.86 4.73
CA GLY A 90 -13.48 1.93 5.46
C GLY A 90 -12.01 1.64 5.78
N ALA A 91 -11.34 0.78 5.00
CA ALA A 91 -9.91 0.56 5.16
C ALA A 91 -9.12 1.86 4.98
N ASN A 92 -8.18 2.12 5.88
CA ASN A 92 -7.25 3.23 5.74
C ASN A 92 -6.20 2.89 4.68
N VAL A 93 -6.31 3.51 3.52
CA VAL A 93 -5.47 3.29 2.34
C VAL A 93 -4.02 3.79 2.51
N ASN A 94 -3.74 4.55 3.57
CA ASN A 94 -2.43 5.16 3.83
C ASN A 94 -1.65 4.49 4.98
N MET A 95 -2.13 3.37 5.49
CA MET A 95 -1.36 2.62 6.50
C MET A 95 -0.08 2.08 5.88
N ARG A 96 1.00 2.08 6.69
CA ARG A 96 2.33 1.60 6.28
C ARG A 96 2.61 0.28 6.98
N ASN A 97 3.12 -0.70 6.25
CA ASN A 97 3.60 -1.97 6.82
C ASN A 97 5.01 -1.83 7.42
N ALA A 98 5.64 -2.93 7.83
CA ALA A 98 6.98 -2.92 8.43
C ALA A 98 8.07 -2.43 7.45
N ASP A 99 7.88 -2.62 6.14
CA ASP A 99 8.78 -2.13 5.10
C ASP A 99 8.50 -0.65 4.74
N GLY A 100 7.57 -0.01 5.44
CA GLY A 100 7.13 1.35 5.17
C GLY A 100 6.26 1.49 3.92
N GLU A 101 5.82 0.38 3.32
CA GLU A 101 4.98 0.39 2.14
C GLU A 101 3.52 0.69 2.47
N THR A 102 2.87 1.49 1.64
CA THR A 102 1.41 1.61 1.59
C THR A 102 0.84 0.62 0.58
N PRO A 103 -0.48 0.31 0.61
CA PRO A 103 -1.11 -0.51 -0.42
C PRO A 103 -0.88 0.00 -1.85
N LEU A 104 -0.79 1.33 -2.04
CA LEU A 104 -0.47 1.94 -3.34
C LEU A 104 0.97 1.63 -3.78
N VAL A 105 1.96 1.74 -2.87
CA VAL A 105 3.36 1.37 -3.15
C VAL A 105 3.44 -0.09 -3.58
N ILE A 106 2.79 -1.00 -2.84
CA ILE A 106 2.75 -2.44 -3.18
C ILE A 106 2.13 -2.66 -4.56
N ALA A 107 1.00 -2.01 -4.86
CA ALA A 107 0.34 -2.13 -6.16
C ALA A 107 1.27 -1.69 -7.30
N CYS A 108 2.00 -0.58 -7.11
CA CYS A 108 2.95 -0.07 -8.11
C CYS A 108 4.17 -1.00 -8.27
N ASN A 109 4.76 -1.50 -7.17
CA ASN A 109 5.89 -2.44 -7.20
C ASN A 109 5.54 -3.72 -7.95
N LEU A 110 4.31 -4.20 -7.80
CA LEU A 110 3.84 -5.42 -8.45
C LEU A 110 3.23 -5.20 -9.84
N GLY A 111 3.12 -3.96 -10.30
CA GLY A 111 2.47 -3.65 -11.57
C GLY A 111 0.95 -3.91 -11.57
N PHE A 112 0.30 -3.82 -10.41
CA PHE A 112 -1.15 -4.01 -10.27
C PHE A 112 -1.89 -2.70 -10.57
N ILE A 113 -1.96 -2.36 -11.86
CA ILE A 113 -2.49 -1.08 -12.34
C ILE A 113 -3.97 -0.86 -12.01
N GLU A 114 -4.75 -1.95 -11.99
CA GLU A 114 -6.20 -1.88 -11.76
C GLU A 114 -6.55 -1.41 -10.35
N ALA A 115 -5.64 -1.61 -9.38
CA ALA A 115 -5.84 -1.13 -8.01
C ALA A 115 -5.52 0.36 -7.82
N VAL A 116 -4.77 0.97 -8.74
CA VAL A 116 -4.30 2.36 -8.59
C VAL A 116 -5.46 3.36 -8.58
N PRO A 117 -6.42 3.34 -9.53
CA PRO A 117 -7.53 4.28 -9.51
C PRO A 117 -8.41 4.21 -8.26
N PRO A 118 -8.87 3.03 -7.79
CA PRO A 118 -9.67 2.97 -6.57
C PRO A 118 -8.91 3.40 -5.32
N LEU A 119 -7.62 3.10 -5.20
CA LEU A 119 -6.79 3.56 -4.08
C LEU A 119 -6.65 5.08 -4.08
N ILE A 120 -6.36 5.70 -5.23
CA ILE A 120 -6.28 7.16 -5.37
C ILE A 120 -7.62 7.81 -5.04
N LYS A 121 -8.73 7.27 -5.56
CA LYS A 121 -10.09 7.78 -5.29
C LYS A 121 -10.43 7.71 -3.80
N ALA A 122 -9.91 6.71 -3.09
CA ALA A 122 -10.06 6.56 -1.65
C ALA A 122 -9.11 7.45 -0.83
N GLY A 123 -8.30 8.30 -1.47
CA GLY A 123 -7.40 9.24 -0.81
C GLY A 123 -6.00 8.71 -0.53
N ALA A 124 -5.54 7.71 -1.30
CA ALA A 124 -4.15 7.28 -1.22
C ALA A 124 -3.20 8.43 -1.60
N LYS A 125 -2.22 8.67 -0.74
CA LYS A 125 -1.19 9.69 -0.97
C LYS A 125 -0.20 9.18 -2.02
N VAL A 126 -0.22 9.80 -3.19
CA VAL A 126 0.52 9.34 -4.38
C VAL A 126 2.05 9.45 -4.25
N ASP A 127 2.54 10.27 -3.33
CA ASP A 127 3.97 10.49 -3.08
C ASP A 127 4.50 9.81 -1.80
N GLU A 128 3.69 8.99 -1.10
CA GLU A 128 4.20 8.21 0.03
C GLU A 128 5.22 7.19 -0.46
N SER A 129 6.38 7.17 0.18
CA SER A 129 7.49 6.28 -0.17
C SER A 129 7.63 5.13 0.83
N ASN A 130 8.25 4.04 0.41
CA ASN A 130 8.68 2.95 1.29
C ASN A 130 9.89 3.35 2.16
N SER A 131 10.46 2.39 2.90
CA SER A 131 11.63 2.60 3.79
C SER A 131 12.90 3.02 3.04
N THR A 132 13.02 2.72 1.74
CA THR A 132 14.14 3.15 0.88
C THR A 132 13.93 4.52 0.24
N GLY A 133 12.80 5.17 0.54
CA GLY A 133 12.43 6.44 -0.08
C GLY A 133 11.79 6.31 -1.47
N GLU A 134 11.63 5.09 -1.97
CA GLU A 134 11.06 4.84 -3.30
C GLU A 134 9.57 5.18 -3.31
N THR A 135 9.19 6.11 -4.18
CA THR A 135 7.79 6.51 -4.38
C THR A 135 7.09 5.59 -5.39
N PRO A 136 5.74 5.56 -5.41
CA PRO A 136 4.99 4.85 -6.45
C PRO A 136 5.43 5.20 -7.88
N LEU A 137 5.76 6.46 -8.13
CA LEU A 137 6.22 6.90 -9.45
C LEU A 137 7.62 6.37 -9.78
N ILE A 138 8.55 6.32 -8.81
CA ILE A 138 9.88 5.70 -9.01
C ILE A 138 9.72 4.22 -9.36
N SER A 139 8.90 3.48 -8.60
CA SER A 139 8.60 2.07 -8.89
C SER A 139 8.04 1.86 -10.31
N SER A 140 7.14 2.76 -10.74
CA SER A 140 6.56 2.66 -12.09
C SER A 140 7.60 2.91 -13.19
N VAL A 141 8.58 3.79 -12.95
CA VAL A 141 9.73 4.01 -13.87
C VAL A 141 10.62 2.76 -13.92
N HIS A 142 10.99 2.19 -12.77
CA HIS A 142 11.79 0.95 -12.69
C HIS A 142 11.13 -0.19 -13.46
N ASN A 143 9.80 -0.31 -13.34
CA ASN A 143 9.01 -1.32 -14.04
C ASN A 143 8.71 -0.94 -15.52
N ARG A 144 9.13 0.24 -15.98
CA ARG A 144 8.81 0.79 -17.31
C ARG A 144 7.32 0.77 -17.63
N ASN A 145 6.49 0.92 -16.59
CA ASN A 145 5.04 0.88 -16.72
C ASN A 145 4.48 2.27 -17.00
N VAL A 146 4.45 2.62 -18.29
CA VAL A 146 4.04 3.95 -18.78
C VAL A 146 2.60 4.29 -18.39
N ASP A 147 1.68 3.31 -18.43
CA ASP A 147 0.28 3.54 -18.06
C ASP A 147 0.13 3.83 -16.57
N MET A 148 0.89 3.13 -15.72
CA MET A 148 0.95 3.43 -14.29
C MET A 148 1.56 4.79 -14.02
N MET A 149 2.66 5.16 -14.70
CA MET A 149 3.26 6.49 -14.62
C MET A 149 2.23 7.59 -14.93
N ARG A 150 1.47 7.40 -16.01
CA ARG A 150 0.42 8.34 -16.43
C ARG A 150 -0.63 8.54 -15.35
N LEU A 151 -1.17 7.46 -14.78
CA LEU A 151 -2.16 7.53 -13.72
C LEU A 151 -1.64 8.28 -12.49
N LEU A 152 -0.42 7.99 -12.06
CA LEU A 152 0.20 8.63 -10.90
C LEU A 152 0.47 10.13 -11.14
N LEU A 153 1.02 10.48 -12.32
CA LEU A 153 1.29 11.88 -12.70
C LEU A 153 0.01 12.68 -12.79
N GLN A 154 -1.05 12.13 -13.40
CA GLN A 154 -2.38 12.75 -13.45
C GLN A 154 -3.00 12.94 -12.07
N ALA A 155 -2.69 12.04 -11.13
CA ALA A 155 -3.08 12.17 -9.73
C ALA A 155 -2.22 13.17 -8.94
N GLY A 156 -1.16 13.71 -9.54
CA GLY A 156 -0.31 14.75 -8.97
C GLY A 156 0.96 14.23 -8.31
N ALA A 157 1.42 13.03 -8.66
CA ALA A 157 2.71 12.53 -8.20
C ALA A 157 3.84 13.47 -8.62
N ASN A 158 4.77 13.71 -7.71
CA ASN A 158 5.91 14.59 -7.93
C ASN A 158 7.08 13.81 -8.57
N PRO A 159 7.42 14.06 -9.86
CA PRO A 159 8.48 13.34 -10.54
C PRO A 159 9.89 13.69 -10.05
N ASP A 160 10.03 14.77 -9.27
CA ASP A 160 11.30 15.28 -8.77
C ASP A 160 11.52 14.95 -7.27
N ARG A 161 10.60 14.18 -6.65
CA ARG A 161 10.79 13.67 -5.30
C ARG A 161 11.86 12.59 -5.29
N LYS A 162 12.88 12.81 -4.44
CA LYS A 162 14.06 11.94 -4.36
C LYS A 162 13.85 10.80 -3.36
N ASP A 163 14.42 9.65 -3.68
CA ASP A 163 14.60 8.52 -2.78
C ASP A 163 15.81 8.71 -1.86
N ASN A 164 16.14 7.71 -1.05
CA ASN A 164 17.28 7.75 -0.13
C ASN A 164 18.65 7.73 -0.85
N SER A 165 18.69 7.37 -2.13
CA SER A 165 19.90 7.47 -2.98
C SER A 165 20.07 8.87 -3.59
N GLY A 166 19.12 9.77 -3.36
CA GLY A 166 19.11 11.13 -3.90
C GLY A 166 18.60 11.22 -5.33
N ARG A 167 17.98 10.17 -5.88
CA ARG A 167 17.47 10.12 -7.24
C ARG A 167 15.94 10.21 -7.27
N SER A 168 15.44 10.92 -8.25
CA SER A 168 14.01 11.09 -8.53
C SER A 168 13.54 10.15 -9.66
N ALA A 169 12.22 10.06 -9.85
CA ALA A 169 11.64 9.34 -10.99
C ALA A 169 12.17 9.89 -12.33
N ARG A 170 12.39 11.21 -12.42
CA ARG A 170 12.96 11.86 -13.61
C ARG A 170 14.42 11.46 -13.83
N ASP A 171 15.21 11.38 -12.75
CA ASP A 171 16.61 10.96 -12.84
C ASP A 171 16.72 9.51 -13.32
N TYR A 172 15.90 8.60 -12.75
CA TYR A 172 15.87 7.21 -13.20
C TYR A 172 15.38 7.07 -14.64
N ALA A 173 14.35 7.83 -15.04
CA ALA A 173 13.88 7.85 -16.42
C ALA A 173 14.98 8.33 -17.40
N ALA A 174 15.78 9.31 -17.02
CA ALA A 174 16.89 9.81 -17.85
C ALA A 174 18.03 8.79 -18.02
N MET A 175 18.19 7.89 -17.04
CA MET A 175 19.21 6.84 -17.07
C MET A 175 18.76 5.57 -17.81
N ASP A 176 17.46 5.44 -18.11
CA ASP A 176 16.92 4.26 -18.77
C ASP A 176 17.23 4.26 -20.28
N PRO A 177 17.54 3.12 -20.91
CA PRO A 177 17.70 3.01 -22.36
C PRO A 177 16.49 3.47 -23.19
N LYS A 178 15.29 3.47 -22.57
CA LYS A 178 14.05 3.99 -23.16
C LYS A 178 13.71 5.40 -22.64
N SER A 179 14.71 6.19 -22.30
CA SER A 179 14.57 7.51 -21.67
C SER A 179 13.62 8.45 -22.40
N GLU A 180 13.62 8.45 -23.73
CA GLU A 180 12.72 9.32 -24.50
C GLU A 180 11.25 9.10 -24.18
N THR A 181 10.79 7.84 -24.12
CA THR A 181 9.39 7.50 -23.81
C THR A 181 9.04 7.88 -22.38
N LEU A 182 9.90 7.53 -21.41
CA LEU A 182 9.63 7.79 -19.99
C LEU A 182 9.66 9.28 -19.68
N LEU A 183 10.63 10.01 -20.22
CA LEU A 183 10.72 11.47 -20.04
C LEU A 183 9.60 12.21 -20.76
N ALA A 184 9.19 11.76 -21.95
CA ALA A 184 8.04 12.33 -22.65
C ALA A 184 6.75 12.17 -21.84
N GLU A 185 6.54 11.00 -21.22
CA GLU A 185 5.38 10.76 -20.36
C GLU A 185 5.40 11.68 -19.13
N ILE A 186 6.54 11.83 -18.47
CA ILE A 186 6.70 12.75 -17.34
C ILE A 186 6.40 14.19 -17.77
N LYS A 187 6.96 14.63 -18.92
CA LYS A 187 6.75 15.98 -19.45
C LYS A 187 5.29 16.26 -19.81
N ALA A 188 4.61 15.26 -20.38
CA ALA A 188 3.23 15.40 -20.84
C ALA A 188 2.21 15.42 -19.69
N ASN A 189 2.45 14.67 -18.62
CA ASN A 189 1.45 14.40 -17.58
C ASN A 189 1.81 14.95 -16.20
N ALA A 190 3.05 15.36 -15.93
CA ALA A 190 3.41 15.99 -14.66
C ALA A 190 2.64 17.31 -14.52
N LYS A 191 1.82 17.40 -13.48
CA LYS A 191 1.21 18.68 -13.11
C LYS A 191 2.32 19.62 -12.69
N VAL A 192 2.43 20.78 -13.36
CA VAL A 192 3.35 21.83 -12.95
C VAL A 192 2.91 22.29 -11.55
N LYS A 193 3.66 21.89 -10.53
CA LYS A 193 3.53 22.51 -9.22
C LYS A 193 3.89 23.98 -9.39
N PRO A 194 3.03 24.95 -9.01
CA PRO A 194 3.43 26.36 -9.03
C PRO A 194 4.69 26.49 -8.18
N ALA A 195 5.74 27.02 -8.78
CA ALA A 195 7.01 27.28 -8.11
C ALA A 195 6.75 28.16 -6.88
N GLY A 196 7.00 27.60 -5.66
CA GLY A 196 7.20 28.39 -4.46
C GLY A 196 6.01 29.17 -3.95
N GLY A 197 5.01 28.49 -3.36
CA GLY A 197 4.25 29.13 -2.30
C GLY A 197 5.14 29.31 -1.08
N LYS A 198 5.63 30.54 -0.84
CA LYS A 198 6.24 30.92 0.42
C LYS A 198 5.24 30.59 1.54
N PRO A 199 5.69 30.05 2.71
CA PRO A 199 4.82 29.96 3.84
C PRO A 199 4.39 31.40 4.20
N VAL A 200 3.10 31.66 4.10
CA VAL A 200 2.52 32.91 4.63
C VAL A 200 2.53 32.74 6.15
N PHE A 201 3.59 33.23 6.78
CA PHE A 201 3.54 33.55 8.20
C PHE A 201 2.60 34.77 8.30
N GLY A 202 1.40 34.56 8.85
CA GLY A 202 0.53 35.64 9.23
C GLY A 202 1.19 36.51 10.32
N PRO A 203 0.93 37.82 10.34
CA PRO A 203 1.44 38.67 11.40
C PRO A 203 0.73 38.38 12.73
N ASN A 204 1.46 38.54 13.80
CA ASN A 204 1.16 38.45 15.23
C ASN A 204 -0.27 38.83 15.63
#